data_18150342fdcd1be4c4d930f8ee758759
#
_entry.id   18150342fdcd1be4c4d930f8ee758759
#
_cell.length_a   1.000
_cell.length_b   1.000
_cell.length_c   1.000
_cell.angle_alpha   90.00
_cell.angle_beta   90.00
_cell.angle_gamma   90.00
#
_symmetry.space_group_name_H-M   'P 1'
#
loop_
_entity.id
_entity.type
_entity.pdbx_description
1 polymer ?
#
loop_
_entity_poly.entity_id
_entity_poly.type
_entity_poly.pdbx_seq_one_letter_code
_entity_poly.pdbx_strand_id
1 'polypeptide(L)'
;MEDNESDMTHILAPAEYKKSVVLAKIIKHVWLEAYDEATGNPNFLRQYIPKTIHFIGSPAYEDNGTMVLGTAEGGMKITLYNVNDINPDQIDINLLNDYYFQTMHHEFAHILHQTKNYDPAFDRITENAYIGSDWYMVGADRNAWQQGFVTPYAMSESREDFVENIAVYVTNTKDYWNNMLQNAGENGRALIKQKFEIVYSYMEQTWGINLDELREIVLRRQDDIANGYVDLSIIE
;
A
#
# COMPACT_ATOMS: atom_id res chain seq x y z
N MET A 1 25.31 9.55 6.66
CA MET A 1 24.25 10.42 6.14
C MET A 1 23.49 10.87 7.36
N GLU A 2 23.60 12.13 7.73
CA GLU A 2 22.82 12.68 8.81
C GLU A 2 21.38 12.81 8.30
N ASP A 3 20.46 12.19 9.03
CA ASP A 3 19.02 12.33 8.82
C ASP A 3 18.66 13.76 9.24
N ASN A 4 18.44 14.65 8.28
CA ASN A 4 18.15 16.06 8.54
C ASN A 4 16.70 16.30 8.97
N GLU A 5 15.91 15.25 9.17
CA GLU A 5 14.50 15.29 9.58
C GLU A 5 14.30 14.88 11.04
N SER A 6 15.25 15.13 11.93
CA SER A 6 14.98 14.98 13.35
C SER A 6 14.08 16.13 13.83
N ASP A 7 12.79 16.00 13.63
CA ASP A 7 11.83 16.74 14.41
C ASP A 7 11.97 16.31 15.87
N MET A 8 12.59 17.17 16.67
CA MET A 8 12.83 16.88 18.10
C MET A 8 11.54 16.82 18.94
N THR A 9 10.38 17.02 18.32
CA THR A 9 9.06 16.93 18.98
C THR A 9 8.51 15.50 18.96
N HIS A 10 8.99 14.63 18.07
CA HIS A 10 8.54 13.23 17.95
C HIS A 10 9.70 12.26 18.16
N ILE A 11 9.73 11.63 19.34
CA ILE A 11 10.74 10.61 19.65
C ILE A 11 10.26 9.27 19.06
N LEU A 12 10.93 8.80 18.02
CA LEU A 12 10.66 7.48 17.45
C LEU A 12 11.34 6.39 18.31
N ALA A 13 10.62 5.34 18.65
CA ALA A 13 11.15 4.18 19.34
C ALA A 13 11.70 3.15 18.33
N PRO A 14 12.83 2.48 18.63
CA PRO A 14 13.33 1.41 17.78
C PRO A 14 12.35 0.23 17.76
N ALA A 15 12.30 -0.46 16.62
CA ALA A 15 11.51 -1.67 16.51
C ALA A 15 12.12 -2.82 17.33
N GLU A 16 11.29 -3.57 18.05
CA GLU A 16 11.69 -4.76 18.78
C GLU A 16 12.17 -5.85 17.81
N TYR A 17 13.29 -6.48 18.10
CA TYR A 17 13.91 -7.48 17.22
C TYR A 17 12.93 -8.59 16.80
N LYS A 18 12.23 -9.20 17.77
CA LYS A 18 11.27 -10.28 17.48
C LYS A 18 10.19 -9.85 16.51
N LYS A 19 9.59 -8.70 16.72
CA LYS A 19 8.52 -8.15 15.88
C LYS A 19 9.03 -7.78 14.50
N SER A 20 10.25 -7.25 14.43
CA SER A 20 10.92 -6.95 13.14
C SER A 20 11.16 -8.20 12.31
N VAL A 21 11.61 -9.31 12.93
CA VAL A 21 11.83 -10.58 12.23
C VAL A 21 10.51 -11.15 11.72
N VAL A 22 9.47 -11.14 12.55
CA VAL A 22 8.13 -11.60 12.15
C VAL A 22 7.59 -10.78 10.98
N LEU A 23 7.63 -9.44 11.08
CA LEU A 23 7.17 -8.58 9.99
C LEU A 23 7.97 -8.80 8.70
N ALA A 24 9.30 -8.95 8.79
CA ALA A 24 10.14 -9.21 7.62
C ALA A 24 9.76 -10.51 6.91
N LYS A 25 9.46 -11.59 7.66
CA LYS A 25 8.98 -12.86 7.10
C LYS A 25 7.62 -12.71 6.43
N ILE A 26 6.70 -11.98 7.06
CA ILE A 26 5.36 -11.70 6.54
C ILE A 26 5.46 -10.90 5.24
N ILE A 27 6.22 -9.81 5.21
CA ILE A 27 6.43 -8.98 4.03
C ILE A 27 7.07 -9.79 2.90
N LYS A 28 8.07 -10.61 3.21
CA LYS A 28 8.68 -11.49 2.23
C LYS A 28 7.62 -12.39 1.58
N HIS A 29 6.79 -13.03 2.38
CA HIS A 29 5.78 -13.98 1.89
C HIS A 29 4.64 -13.28 1.13
N VAL A 30 4.02 -12.26 1.72
CA VAL A 30 2.80 -11.65 1.18
C VAL A 30 3.07 -10.66 0.06
N TRP A 31 4.23 -10.00 0.08
CA TRP A 31 4.56 -8.96 -0.91
C TRP A 31 5.63 -9.41 -1.91
N LEU A 32 6.85 -9.74 -1.45
CA LEU A 32 7.96 -10.04 -2.38
C LEU A 32 7.68 -11.28 -3.23
N GLU A 33 7.33 -12.39 -2.58
CA GLU A 33 7.06 -13.64 -3.30
C GLU A 33 5.77 -13.57 -4.14
N ALA A 34 4.84 -12.66 -3.80
CA ALA A 34 3.66 -12.46 -4.62
C ALA A 34 4.00 -11.85 -5.99
N TYR A 35 4.90 -10.87 -6.04
CA TYR A 35 5.36 -10.32 -7.31
C TYR A 35 6.26 -11.26 -8.10
N ASP A 36 7.11 -12.07 -7.42
CA ASP A 36 7.89 -13.12 -8.09
C ASP A 36 6.96 -14.14 -8.76
N GLU A 37 5.89 -14.53 -8.09
CA GLU A 37 4.88 -15.46 -8.61
C GLU A 37 4.08 -14.84 -9.76
N ALA A 38 3.54 -13.62 -9.58
CA ALA A 38 2.72 -12.93 -10.58
C ALA A 38 3.49 -12.61 -11.87
N THR A 39 4.78 -12.29 -11.76
CA THR A 39 5.60 -11.96 -12.93
C THR A 39 6.29 -13.18 -13.55
N GLY A 40 6.42 -14.27 -12.81
CA GLY A 40 7.24 -15.43 -13.18
C GLY A 40 8.71 -15.07 -13.44
N ASN A 41 9.16 -13.90 -12.98
CA ASN A 41 10.48 -13.36 -13.25
C ASN A 41 11.17 -12.84 -11.98
N PRO A 42 12.07 -13.64 -11.37
CA PRO A 42 12.76 -13.24 -10.14
C PRO A 42 13.71 -12.03 -10.32
N ASN A 43 13.99 -11.62 -11.55
CA ASN A 43 14.79 -10.43 -11.82
C ASN A 43 13.94 -9.14 -11.75
N PHE A 44 12.62 -9.25 -11.83
CA PHE A 44 11.72 -8.10 -11.75
C PHE A 44 11.90 -7.38 -10.41
N LEU A 45 11.74 -8.09 -9.29
CA LEU A 45 11.95 -7.50 -7.96
C LEU A 45 13.39 -7.04 -7.76
N ARG A 46 14.39 -7.82 -8.17
CA ARG A 46 15.81 -7.43 -8.01
C ARG A 46 16.12 -6.09 -8.67
N GLN A 47 15.41 -5.75 -9.73
CA GLN A 47 15.60 -4.50 -10.46
C GLN A 47 14.86 -3.33 -9.83
N TYR A 48 13.66 -3.55 -9.30
CA TYR A 48 12.74 -2.48 -8.89
C TYR A 48 12.49 -2.38 -7.39
N ILE A 49 12.83 -3.42 -6.60
CA ILE A 49 12.63 -3.42 -5.16
C ILE A 49 13.49 -2.33 -4.49
N PRO A 50 12.97 -1.63 -3.47
CA PRO A 50 13.79 -0.77 -2.63
C PRO A 50 14.91 -1.58 -1.95
N LYS A 51 16.09 -0.98 -1.84
CA LYS A 51 17.26 -1.69 -1.31
C LYS A 51 17.25 -1.85 0.20
N THR A 52 16.41 -1.07 0.87
CA THR A 52 16.27 -1.06 2.32
C THR A 52 14.81 -0.98 2.71
N ILE A 53 14.41 -1.82 3.65
CA ILE A 53 13.15 -1.67 4.39
C ILE A 53 13.55 -1.35 5.82
N HIS A 54 13.13 -0.18 6.31
CA HIS A 54 13.45 0.31 7.64
C HIS A 54 12.23 0.15 8.55
N PHE A 55 12.42 -0.45 9.71
CA PHE A 55 11.37 -0.69 10.70
C PHE A 55 11.51 0.25 11.88
N ILE A 56 10.47 1.01 12.18
CA ILE A 56 10.33 1.90 13.32
C ILE A 56 9.31 1.30 14.29
N GLY A 57 9.64 1.24 15.57
CA GLY A 57 8.80 0.59 16.57
C GLY A 57 7.55 1.37 16.95
N SER A 58 7.65 2.70 17.05
CA SER A 58 6.53 3.59 17.38
C SER A 58 5.78 4.05 16.14
N PRO A 59 4.52 4.53 16.29
CA PRO A 59 3.88 5.32 15.26
C PRO A 59 4.62 6.64 15.02
N ALA A 60 4.46 7.20 13.83
CA ALA A 60 4.78 8.58 13.49
C ALA A 60 3.49 9.32 13.12
N TYR A 61 3.47 10.63 13.33
CA TYR A 61 2.30 11.45 13.06
C TYR A 61 2.71 12.72 12.31
N GLU A 62 1.88 13.11 11.35
CA GLU A 62 1.95 14.43 10.72
C GLU A 62 1.47 15.52 11.68
N ASP A 63 1.78 16.77 11.39
CA ASP A 63 1.34 17.93 12.18
C ASP A 63 -0.18 18.03 12.36
N ASN A 64 -0.94 17.47 11.41
CA ASN A 64 -2.40 17.42 11.44
C ASN A 64 -2.96 16.28 12.30
N GLY A 65 -2.09 15.45 12.91
CA GLY A 65 -2.44 14.32 13.76
C GLY A 65 -2.74 13.01 13.02
N THR A 66 -2.59 12.96 11.69
CA THR A 66 -2.69 11.71 10.93
C THR A 66 -1.47 10.82 11.17
N MET A 67 -1.73 9.51 11.35
CA MET A 67 -0.64 8.54 11.50
C MET A 67 0.01 8.27 10.13
N VAL A 68 1.33 8.33 10.09
CA VAL A 68 2.14 7.91 8.94
C VAL A 68 2.33 6.39 9.03
N LEU A 69 1.84 5.66 8.04
CA LEU A 69 1.95 4.19 8.00
C LEU A 69 3.28 3.74 7.39
N GLY A 70 3.74 4.45 6.36
CA GLY A 70 5.01 4.23 5.71
C GLY A 70 5.41 5.41 4.83
N THR A 71 6.64 5.40 4.37
CA THR A 71 7.17 6.38 3.43
C THR A 71 8.17 5.72 2.49
N ALA A 72 8.19 6.13 1.21
CA ALA A 72 9.25 5.75 0.28
C ALA A 72 10.17 6.94 -0.01
N GLU A 73 11.46 6.73 0.12
CA GLU A 73 12.48 7.73 -0.16
C GLU A 73 13.17 7.41 -1.50
N GLY A 74 12.75 8.10 -2.55
CA GLY A 74 13.39 8.05 -3.87
C GLY A 74 13.53 6.64 -4.47
N GLY A 75 12.62 5.70 -4.15
CA GLY A 75 12.68 4.32 -4.60
C GLY A 75 13.79 3.47 -3.97
N MET A 76 14.53 4.01 -3.03
CA MET A 76 15.69 3.34 -2.42
C MET A 76 15.40 2.74 -1.06
N LYS A 77 14.50 3.34 -0.30
CA LYS A 77 14.15 2.93 1.05
C LYS A 77 12.63 3.03 1.26
N ILE A 78 12.03 2.02 1.88
CA ILE A 78 10.69 2.10 2.47
C ILE A 78 10.86 2.07 3.99
N THR A 79 10.23 3.01 4.69
CA THR A 79 10.16 3.01 6.16
C THR A 79 8.76 2.59 6.57
N LEU A 80 8.65 1.63 7.49
CA LEU A 80 7.39 1.18 8.08
C LEU A 80 7.38 1.49 9.57
N TYR A 81 6.31 2.11 10.04
CA TYR A 81 6.14 2.55 11.41
C TYR A 81 5.25 1.60 12.22
N ASN A 82 5.18 1.84 13.52
CA ASN A 82 4.31 1.13 14.47
C ASN A 82 4.56 -0.39 14.58
N VAL A 83 5.78 -0.85 14.29
CA VAL A 83 6.12 -2.29 14.28
C VAL A 83 5.95 -2.95 15.66
N ASN A 84 6.05 -2.16 16.73
CA ASN A 84 5.87 -2.67 18.10
C ASN A 84 4.42 -2.97 18.47
N ASP A 85 3.46 -2.65 17.61
CA ASP A 85 2.05 -3.02 17.81
C ASP A 85 1.73 -4.46 17.34
N ILE A 86 2.63 -5.07 16.57
CA ILE A 86 2.48 -6.45 16.12
C ILE A 86 2.59 -7.40 17.32
N ASN A 87 1.60 -8.30 17.45
CA ASN A 87 1.69 -9.41 18.40
C ASN A 87 2.15 -10.69 17.68
N PRO A 88 3.40 -11.15 17.87
CA PRO A 88 3.93 -12.34 17.20
C PRO A 88 3.18 -13.64 17.53
N ASP A 89 2.54 -13.70 18.69
CA ASP A 89 1.83 -14.89 19.17
C ASP A 89 0.37 -14.93 18.68
N GLN A 90 -0.14 -13.80 18.19
CA GLN A 90 -1.50 -13.68 17.69
C GLN A 90 -1.54 -12.69 16.52
N ILE A 91 -1.29 -13.18 15.34
CA ILE A 91 -1.25 -12.36 14.12
C ILE A 91 -2.67 -11.89 13.75
N ASP A 92 -2.84 -10.59 13.63
CA ASP A 92 -4.06 -9.94 13.14
C ASP A 92 -3.87 -9.50 11.69
N ILE A 93 -4.51 -10.22 10.76
CA ILE A 93 -4.41 -9.94 9.32
C ILE A 93 -5.04 -8.59 8.96
N ASN A 94 -6.09 -8.15 9.65
CA ASN A 94 -6.69 -6.85 9.38
C ASN A 94 -5.71 -5.73 9.75
N LEU A 95 -5.10 -5.81 10.93
CA LEU A 95 -4.05 -4.88 11.35
C LEU A 95 -2.88 -4.87 10.34
N LEU A 96 -2.44 -6.05 9.91
CA LEU A 96 -1.36 -6.14 8.92
C LEU A 96 -1.75 -5.55 7.57
N ASN A 97 -3.00 -5.71 7.14
CA ASN A 97 -3.50 -5.12 5.91
C ASN A 97 -3.54 -3.59 5.99
N ASP A 98 -4.12 -3.08 7.08
CA ASP A 98 -4.30 -1.64 7.28
C ASP A 98 -2.97 -0.89 7.42
N TYR A 99 -1.95 -1.50 8.07
CA TYR A 99 -0.68 -0.82 8.37
C TYR A 99 0.45 -1.17 7.40
N TYR A 100 0.46 -2.39 6.82
CA TYR A 100 1.65 -2.84 6.09
C TYR A 100 1.36 -3.30 4.66
N PHE A 101 0.34 -4.14 4.43
CA PHE A 101 0.18 -4.70 3.09
C PHE A 101 -0.22 -3.61 2.09
N GLN A 102 -1.23 -2.82 2.42
CA GLN A 102 -1.64 -1.71 1.57
C GLN A 102 -0.48 -0.73 1.36
N THR A 103 0.22 -0.35 2.44
CA THR A 103 1.39 0.54 2.37
C THR A 103 2.48 -0.01 1.46
N MET A 104 2.85 -1.29 1.58
CA MET A 104 3.91 -1.88 0.75
C MET A 104 3.56 -1.87 -0.74
N HIS A 105 2.31 -2.18 -1.10
CA HIS A 105 1.86 -2.13 -2.49
C HIS A 105 1.77 -0.69 -3.02
N HIS A 106 1.34 0.25 -2.18
CA HIS A 106 1.29 1.69 -2.46
C HIS A 106 2.68 2.23 -2.79
N GLU A 107 3.64 2.06 -1.90
CA GLU A 107 5.01 2.55 -2.06
C GLU A 107 5.71 1.90 -3.27
N PHE A 108 5.46 0.62 -3.50
CA PHE A 108 6.00 -0.05 -4.67
C PHE A 108 5.38 0.45 -5.97
N ALA A 109 4.10 0.76 -5.98
CA ALA A 109 3.45 1.38 -7.13
C ALA A 109 4.04 2.77 -7.45
N HIS A 110 4.46 3.55 -6.43
CA HIS A 110 5.22 4.77 -6.65
C HIS A 110 6.55 4.52 -7.36
N ILE A 111 7.30 3.50 -6.95
CA ILE A 111 8.56 3.12 -7.61
C ILE A 111 8.32 2.75 -9.09
N LEU A 112 7.26 2.00 -9.35
CA LEU A 112 6.90 1.59 -10.71
C LEU A 112 6.56 2.79 -11.59
N HIS A 113 5.66 3.69 -11.16
CA HIS A 113 5.26 4.81 -12.01
C HIS A 113 6.33 5.90 -12.13
N GLN A 114 7.24 6.03 -11.16
CA GLN A 114 8.42 6.90 -11.26
C GLN A 114 9.46 6.35 -12.26
N THR A 115 9.47 5.03 -12.46
CA THR A 115 10.35 4.39 -13.45
C THR A 115 9.77 4.46 -14.86
N LYS A 116 8.47 4.22 -15.01
CA LYS A 116 7.73 4.35 -16.27
C LYS A 116 6.38 5.01 -15.98
N ASN A 117 6.17 6.20 -16.53
CA ASN A 117 4.96 6.98 -16.26
C ASN A 117 3.68 6.27 -16.74
N TYR A 118 2.59 6.46 -16.01
CA TYR A 118 1.24 6.09 -16.45
C TYR A 118 0.66 7.14 -17.41
N ASP A 119 -0.48 6.83 -18.04
CA ASP A 119 -1.18 7.75 -18.96
C ASP A 119 -1.70 8.97 -18.21
N PRO A 120 -1.29 10.21 -18.59
CA PRO A 120 -1.75 11.44 -17.96
C PRO A 120 -3.25 11.71 -18.14
N ALA A 121 -3.98 10.89 -18.90
CA ALA A 121 -5.44 10.93 -18.93
C ALA A 121 -6.06 10.64 -17.56
N PHE A 122 -5.37 9.85 -16.72
CA PHE A 122 -5.76 9.60 -15.34
C PHE A 122 -5.94 10.88 -14.52
N ASP A 123 -4.95 11.78 -14.58
CA ASP A 123 -4.91 13.01 -13.78
C ASP A 123 -6.12 13.91 -14.04
N ARG A 124 -6.69 13.85 -15.26
CA ARG A 124 -7.79 14.70 -15.71
C ARG A 124 -9.18 14.23 -15.25
N ILE A 125 -9.32 12.97 -14.85
CA ILE A 125 -10.64 12.37 -14.52
C ILE A 125 -11.28 13.08 -13.33
N THR A 126 -10.49 13.41 -12.31
CA THR A 126 -10.95 14.11 -11.10
C THR A 126 -10.06 15.31 -10.74
N GLU A 127 -9.47 15.99 -11.73
CA GLU A 127 -8.48 17.08 -11.53
C GLU A 127 -8.93 18.20 -10.57
N ASN A 128 -10.24 18.48 -10.54
CA ASN A 128 -10.82 19.55 -9.71
C ASN A 128 -11.30 19.06 -8.34
N ALA A 129 -11.08 17.79 -7.99
CA ALA A 129 -11.55 17.18 -6.74
C ALA A 129 -10.41 16.79 -5.78
N TYR A 130 -9.15 17.03 -6.17
CA TYR A 130 -8.02 16.89 -5.26
C TYR A 130 -7.98 18.03 -4.25
N ILE A 131 -7.76 17.73 -2.99
CA ILE A 131 -7.85 18.64 -1.84
C ILE A 131 -6.54 18.77 -1.05
N GLY A 132 -5.45 18.18 -1.56
CA GLY A 132 -4.13 18.29 -0.95
C GLY A 132 -4.10 17.74 0.47
N SER A 133 -3.46 18.48 1.37
CA SER A 133 -3.29 18.08 2.78
C SER A 133 -4.61 17.97 3.57
N ASP A 134 -5.74 18.43 3.02
CA ASP A 134 -7.02 18.40 3.73
C ASP A 134 -7.78 17.06 3.63
N TRP A 135 -7.18 16.05 2.97
CA TRP A 135 -7.77 14.72 2.77
C TRP A 135 -8.26 14.06 4.07
N TYR A 136 -7.58 14.28 5.20
CA TYR A 136 -7.96 13.73 6.50
C TYR A 136 -9.31 14.26 7.02
N MET A 137 -9.79 15.39 6.50
CA MET A 137 -11.10 15.95 6.85
C MET A 137 -12.28 15.31 6.11
N VAL A 138 -12.02 14.46 5.11
CA VAL A 138 -13.06 13.75 4.35
C VAL A 138 -13.88 12.81 5.24
N GLY A 139 -13.25 12.26 6.28
CA GLY A 139 -13.87 11.33 7.21
C GLY A 139 -14.01 9.92 6.65
N ALA A 140 -15.23 9.36 6.66
CA ALA A 140 -15.44 7.98 6.24
C ALA A 140 -15.14 7.75 4.74
N ASP A 141 -14.56 6.61 4.40
CA ASP A 141 -14.17 6.19 3.04
C ASP A 141 -15.29 6.38 2.01
N ARG A 142 -16.54 6.11 2.41
CA ARG A 142 -17.70 6.31 1.54
C ARG A 142 -17.79 7.71 0.95
N ASN A 143 -17.34 8.74 1.68
CA ASN A 143 -17.36 10.12 1.18
C ASN A 143 -16.37 10.29 0.01
N ALA A 144 -15.21 9.64 0.09
CA ALA A 144 -14.24 9.60 -1.00
C ALA A 144 -14.79 8.78 -2.18
N TRP A 145 -15.38 7.61 -1.94
CA TRP A 145 -15.94 6.75 -2.98
C TRP A 145 -16.99 7.49 -3.82
N GLN A 146 -17.88 8.26 -3.19
CA GLN A 146 -18.90 9.05 -3.88
C GLN A 146 -18.34 10.15 -4.77
N GLN A 147 -17.10 10.56 -4.53
CA GLN A 147 -16.37 11.55 -5.31
C GLN A 147 -15.42 10.93 -6.36
N GLY A 148 -15.39 9.59 -6.45
CA GLY A 148 -14.59 8.87 -7.44
C GLY A 148 -13.18 8.50 -6.99
N PHE A 149 -12.95 8.40 -5.67
CA PHE A 149 -11.69 8.01 -5.06
C PHE A 149 -11.84 6.74 -4.23
N VAL A 150 -10.81 5.90 -4.21
CA VAL A 150 -10.86 4.60 -3.49
C VAL A 150 -10.64 4.76 -1.99
N THR A 151 -9.94 5.80 -1.56
CA THR A 151 -9.71 6.19 -0.15
C THR A 151 -9.75 7.70 0.01
N PRO A 152 -9.90 8.23 1.24
CA PRO A 152 -9.70 9.66 1.50
C PRO A 152 -8.30 10.13 1.11
N TYR A 153 -7.26 9.33 1.35
CA TYR A 153 -5.88 9.67 1.01
C TYR A 153 -5.66 9.85 -0.50
N ALA A 154 -6.36 9.07 -1.33
CA ALA A 154 -6.37 9.25 -2.79
C ALA A 154 -6.81 10.65 -3.22
N MET A 155 -7.54 11.39 -2.38
CA MET A 155 -7.94 12.77 -2.66
C MET A 155 -6.82 13.81 -2.45
N SER A 156 -5.65 13.41 -1.97
CA SER A 156 -4.55 14.33 -1.75
C SER A 156 -3.96 14.85 -3.06
N GLU A 157 -3.60 13.97 -3.97
CA GLU A 157 -3.11 14.30 -5.31
C GLU A 157 -3.23 13.12 -6.29
N SER A 158 -3.06 13.38 -7.59
CA SER A 158 -3.29 12.37 -8.62
C SER A 158 -2.34 11.17 -8.56
N ARG A 159 -1.11 11.35 -8.08
CA ARG A 159 -0.15 10.26 -7.96
C ARG A 159 -0.52 9.32 -6.81
N GLU A 160 -0.96 9.90 -5.69
CA GLU A 160 -1.48 9.13 -4.55
C GLU A 160 -2.74 8.35 -4.95
N ASP A 161 -3.64 8.99 -5.67
CA ASP A 161 -4.84 8.35 -6.22
C ASP A 161 -4.50 7.17 -7.14
N PHE A 162 -3.51 7.34 -8.02
CA PHE A 162 -3.09 6.27 -8.92
C PHE A 162 -2.58 5.04 -8.16
N VAL A 163 -1.70 5.22 -7.19
CA VAL A 163 -1.11 4.12 -6.42
C VAL A 163 -2.07 3.51 -5.42
N GLU A 164 -2.97 4.30 -4.83
CA GLU A 164 -4.05 3.82 -3.96
C GLU A 164 -4.99 2.87 -4.70
N ASN A 165 -5.32 3.15 -5.98
CA ASN A 165 -6.12 2.23 -6.79
C ASN A 165 -5.46 0.85 -6.91
N ILE A 166 -4.12 0.77 -7.04
CA ILE A 166 -3.39 -0.49 -7.08
C ILE A 166 -3.42 -1.16 -5.70
N ALA A 167 -3.02 -0.43 -4.66
CA ALA A 167 -2.88 -0.96 -3.30
C ALA A 167 -4.19 -1.51 -2.75
N VAL A 168 -5.26 -0.73 -2.80
CA VAL A 168 -6.60 -1.14 -2.36
C VAL A 168 -7.11 -2.33 -3.16
N TYR A 169 -6.87 -2.36 -4.49
CA TYR A 169 -7.35 -3.45 -5.33
C TYR A 169 -6.70 -4.79 -5.01
N VAL A 170 -5.37 -4.82 -4.82
CA VAL A 170 -4.64 -6.09 -4.65
C VAL A 170 -4.68 -6.62 -3.22
N THR A 171 -4.94 -5.77 -2.23
CA THR A 171 -4.95 -6.17 -0.82
C THR A 171 -6.34 -6.47 -0.26
N ASN A 172 -7.38 -6.22 -1.05
CA ASN A 172 -8.77 -6.45 -0.63
C ASN A 172 -9.50 -7.44 -1.55
N THR A 173 -10.53 -8.09 -0.99
CA THR A 173 -11.33 -9.07 -1.71
C THR A 173 -12.15 -8.44 -2.86
N LYS A 174 -12.55 -9.28 -3.81
CA LYS A 174 -13.47 -8.88 -4.87
C LYS A 174 -14.80 -8.36 -4.31
N ASP A 175 -15.26 -8.93 -3.21
CA ASP A 175 -16.48 -8.50 -2.55
C ASP A 175 -16.33 -7.12 -1.92
N TYR A 176 -15.19 -6.82 -1.29
CA TYR A 176 -14.87 -5.48 -0.80
C TYR A 176 -14.92 -4.46 -1.95
N TRP A 177 -14.22 -4.74 -3.06
CA TRP A 177 -14.19 -3.86 -4.23
C TRP A 177 -15.58 -3.61 -4.82
N ASN A 178 -16.37 -4.66 -4.99
CA ASN A 178 -17.74 -4.56 -5.49
C ASN A 178 -18.65 -3.76 -4.52
N ASN A 179 -18.50 -3.97 -3.22
CA ASN A 179 -19.24 -3.23 -2.20
C ASN A 179 -18.86 -1.73 -2.22
N MET A 180 -17.56 -1.41 -2.32
CA MET A 180 -17.07 -0.05 -2.51
C MET A 180 -17.74 0.61 -3.72
N LEU A 181 -17.67 -0.02 -4.90
CA LEU A 181 -18.29 0.48 -6.14
C LEU A 181 -19.82 0.66 -6.01
N GLN A 182 -20.47 -0.20 -5.26
CA GLN A 182 -21.92 -0.10 -5.02
C GLN A 182 -22.25 1.10 -4.14
N ASN A 183 -21.46 1.35 -3.09
CA ASN A 183 -21.63 2.46 -2.16
C ASN A 183 -21.15 3.80 -2.69
N ALA A 184 -20.32 3.81 -3.74
CA ALA A 184 -19.88 5.01 -4.44
C ALA A 184 -21.00 5.74 -5.19
N GLY A 185 -22.16 5.10 -5.36
CA GLY A 185 -23.24 5.64 -6.18
C GLY A 185 -22.92 5.58 -7.68
N GLU A 186 -23.77 6.17 -8.50
CA GLU A 186 -23.61 6.08 -9.96
C GLU A 186 -22.40 6.87 -10.46
N ASN A 187 -22.29 8.12 -10.03
CA ASN A 187 -21.21 9.01 -10.45
C ASN A 187 -19.83 8.56 -9.94
N GLY A 188 -19.70 8.33 -8.63
CA GLY A 188 -18.43 7.90 -8.02
C GLY A 188 -17.95 6.58 -8.62
N ARG A 189 -18.85 5.61 -8.79
CA ARG A 189 -18.55 4.34 -9.45
C ARG A 189 -18.05 4.51 -10.88
N ALA A 190 -18.64 5.41 -11.65
CA ALA A 190 -18.22 5.67 -13.03
C ALA A 190 -16.78 6.22 -13.06
N LEU A 191 -16.47 7.18 -12.18
CA LEU A 191 -15.14 7.78 -12.06
C LEU A 191 -14.09 6.76 -11.60
N ILE A 192 -14.38 5.98 -10.55
CA ILE A 192 -13.46 4.93 -10.08
C ILE A 192 -13.17 3.92 -11.18
N LYS A 193 -14.19 3.46 -11.91
CA LYS A 193 -14.00 2.51 -13.01
C LYS A 193 -13.15 3.08 -14.12
N GLN A 194 -13.38 4.33 -14.52
CA GLN A 194 -12.59 4.99 -15.56
C GLN A 194 -11.11 5.11 -15.17
N LYS A 195 -10.82 5.48 -13.92
CA LYS A 195 -9.46 5.48 -13.36
C LYS A 195 -8.85 4.10 -13.36
N PHE A 196 -9.60 3.11 -12.88
CA PHE A 196 -9.12 1.75 -12.73
C PHE A 196 -8.83 1.07 -14.08
N GLU A 197 -9.54 1.40 -15.15
CA GLU A 197 -9.21 0.94 -16.51
C GLU A 197 -7.81 1.39 -16.93
N ILE A 198 -7.41 2.61 -16.62
CA ILE A 198 -6.05 3.12 -16.91
C ILE A 198 -5.02 2.40 -16.04
N VAL A 199 -5.30 2.25 -14.74
CA VAL A 199 -4.42 1.55 -13.79
C VAL A 199 -4.21 0.10 -14.22
N TYR A 200 -5.29 -0.61 -14.54
CA TYR A 200 -5.23 -2.00 -14.97
C TYR A 200 -4.42 -2.17 -16.25
N SER A 201 -4.74 -1.33 -17.25
CA SER A 201 -4.01 -1.32 -18.53
C SER A 201 -2.52 -1.01 -18.36
N TYR A 202 -2.18 -0.07 -17.48
CA TYR A 202 -0.80 0.27 -17.16
C TYR A 202 -0.04 -0.91 -16.55
N MET A 203 -0.61 -1.58 -15.55
CA MET A 203 0.03 -2.72 -14.91
C MET A 203 0.21 -3.88 -15.88
N GLU A 204 -0.78 -4.17 -16.69
CA GLU A 204 -0.72 -5.26 -17.66
C GLU A 204 0.24 -4.95 -18.83
N GLN A 205 0.10 -3.79 -19.47
CA GLN A 205 0.83 -3.49 -20.72
C GLN A 205 2.28 -3.03 -20.45
N THR A 206 2.49 -2.30 -19.34
CA THR A 206 3.82 -1.73 -19.05
C THR A 206 4.68 -2.69 -18.24
N TRP A 207 4.07 -3.46 -17.34
CA TRP A 207 4.77 -4.32 -16.40
C TRP A 207 4.53 -5.81 -16.60
N GLY A 208 3.53 -6.19 -17.40
CA GLY A 208 3.13 -7.59 -17.58
C GLY A 208 2.48 -8.19 -16.34
N ILE A 209 1.89 -7.35 -15.48
CA ILE A 209 1.25 -7.76 -14.22
C ILE A 209 -0.27 -7.67 -14.38
N ASN A 210 -0.94 -8.82 -14.33
CA ASN A 210 -2.39 -8.90 -14.24
C ASN A 210 -2.83 -8.63 -12.79
N LEU A 211 -3.59 -7.56 -12.55
CA LEU A 211 -4.00 -7.17 -11.20
C LEU A 211 -4.98 -8.14 -10.54
N ASP A 212 -5.81 -8.84 -11.32
CA ASP A 212 -6.70 -9.87 -10.77
C ASP A 212 -5.89 -11.07 -10.24
N GLU A 213 -4.91 -11.52 -11.02
CA GLU A 213 -4.01 -12.60 -10.62
C GLU A 213 -3.15 -12.20 -9.42
N LEU A 214 -2.57 -10.99 -9.43
CA LEU A 214 -1.80 -10.48 -8.30
C LEU A 214 -2.65 -10.43 -7.02
N ARG A 215 -3.91 -9.96 -7.10
CA ARG A 215 -4.82 -9.96 -5.95
C ARG A 215 -5.08 -11.37 -5.43
N GLU A 216 -5.37 -12.34 -6.29
CA GLU A 216 -5.59 -13.73 -5.88
C GLU A 216 -4.37 -14.30 -5.16
N ILE A 217 -3.17 -14.03 -5.66
CA ILE A 217 -1.91 -14.44 -5.05
C ILE A 217 -1.73 -13.77 -3.68
N VAL A 218 -1.90 -12.45 -3.59
CA VAL A 218 -1.74 -11.68 -2.34
C VAL A 218 -2.71 -12.17 -1.27
N LEU A 219 -3.99 -12.30 -1.59
CA LEU A 219 -5.00 -12.76 -0.63
C LEU A 219 -4.76 -14.20 -0.16
N ARG A 220 -4.40 -15.10 -1.07
CA ARG A 220 -4.01 -16.47 -0.70
C ARG A 220 -2.82 -16.48 0.27
N ARG A 221 -1.83 -15.63 0.02
CA ARG A 221 -0.65 -15.53 0.88
C ARG A 221 -0.95 -14.85 2.23
N GLN A 222 -1.92 -13.96 2.28
CA GLN A 222 -2.47 -13.44 3.55
C GLN A 222 -3.15 -14.57 4.34
N ASP A 223 -3.93 -15.41 3.67
CA ASP A 223 -4.56 -16.58 4.28
C ASP A 223 -3.54 -17.60 4.78
N ASP A 224 -2.41 -17.79 4.09
CA ASP A 224 -1.31 -18.64 4.56
C ASP A 224 -0.76 -18.16 5.91
N ILE A 225 -0.62 -16.84 6.10
CA ILE A 225 -0.21 -16.25 7.38
C ILE A 225 -1.29 -16.47 8.44
N ALA A 226 -2.57 -16.18 8.12
CA ALA A 226 -3.68 -16.30 9.04
C ALA A 226 -3.87 -17.73 9.57
N ASN A 227 -3.61 -18.73 8.72
CA ASN A 227 -3.75 -20.15 9.03
C ASN A 227 -2.48 -20.77 9.63
N GLY A 228 -1.41 -20.01 9.82
CA GLY A 228 -0.15 -20.51 10.39
C GLY A 228 0.64 -21.46 9.46
N TYR A 229 0.43 -21.34 8.14
CA TYR A 229 1.17 -22.17 7.16
C TYR A 229 2.58 -21.63 6.89
N VAL A 230 2.89 -20.45 7.38
CA VAL A 230 4.21 -19.82 7.27
C VAL A 230 4.93 -19.91 8.62
N ASP A 231 6.15 -20.42 8.62
CA ASP A 231 6.98 -20.46 9.82
C ASP A 231 7.49 -19.07 10.18
N LEU A 232 6.84 -18.44 11.15
CA LEU A 232 7.21 -17.17 11.73
C LEU A 232 8.14 -17.28 12.94
N SER A 233 8.57 -18.51 13.32
CA SER A 233 9.45 -18.75 14.46
C SER A 233 10.78 -17.99 14.31
N ILE A 234 11.33 -17.59 15.45
CA ILE A 234 12.62 -16.88 15.50
C ILE A 234 13.67 -17.90 15.93
N ILE A 235 14.65 -18.13 15.08
CA ILE A 235 15.81 -18.93 15.45
C ILE A 235 16.70 -18.06 16.34
N GLU A 236 16.85 -18.44 17.60
CA GLU A 236 17.76 -17.78 18.54
C GLU A 236 19.22 -18.05 18.22
#